data_c66f8e19ea43ebb9c0210a61a855f17f
#
_entry.id   c66f8e19ea43ebb9c0210a61a855f17f
#
_cell.length_a   1.000
_cell.length_b   1.000
_cell.length_c   1.000
_cell.angle_alpha   90.00
_cell.angle_beta   90.00
_cell.angle_gamma   90.00
#
_symmetry.space_group_name_H-M   'P 1'
#
loop_
_entity.id
_entity.type
_entity.pdbx_description
1 polymer ?
#
loop_
_entity_poly.entity_id
_entity_poly.type
_entity_poly.pdbx_seq_one_letter_code
_entity_poly.pdbx_strand_id
1 'polypeptide(L)'
;MVHGDLTGNVLFAPGLPPAVIDLSPYWRPTAFAEAVVVGDAIIWHGAGLPLLRAAAAISGPYFAQHVARAVIYRLATTNERLRCGPADASRGLADERDRYDRATRILGAFARQSD
;
A
#
# COMPACT_ATOMS: atom_id res chain seq x y z
N MET A 1 5.65 3.35 -16.86
CA MET A 1 6.17 2.24 -16.06
C MET A 1 6.47 2.76 -14.67
N VAL A 2 6.07 2.03 -13.64
CA VAL A 2 6.24 2.40 -12.24
C VAL A 2 6.87 1.25 -11.46
N HIS A 3 7.50 1.53 -10.32
CA HIS A 3 7.92 0.53 -9.36
C HIS A 3 6.71 0.11 -8.54
N GLY A 4 6.37 -1.17 -8.54
CA GLY A 4 5.18 -1.68 -7.85
C GLY A 4 5.41 -2.11 -6.40
N ASP A 5 6.63 -1.95 -5.86
CA ASP A 5 7.00 -2.42 -4.52
C ASP A 5 8.10 -1.55 -3.91
N LEU A 6 7.82 -0.26 -3.72
CA LEU A 6 8.80 0.69 -3.19
C LEU A 6 9.04 0.55 -1.67
N THR A 7 8.06 0.05 -0.93
CA THR A 7 8.16 -0.08 0.52
C THR A 7 9.29 -1.04 0.91
N GLY A 8 10.27 -0.54 1.66
CA GLY A 8 11.47 -1.30 2.02
C GLY A 8 12.56 -1.35 0.93
N ASN A 9 12.29 -0.84 -0.28
CA ASN A 9 13.20 -0.86 -1.41
C ASN A 9 13.79 0.51 -1.78
N VAL A 10 13.73 1.46 -0.85
CA VAL A 10 14.40 2.77 -0.96
C VAL A 10 15.43 2.90 0.15
N LEU A 11 16.68 3.09 -0.25
CA LEU A 11 17.80 3.27 0.66
C LEU A 11 18.11 4.75 0.81
N PHE A 12 18.36 5.16 2.03
CA PHE A 12 18.76 6.53 2.37
C PHE A 12 20.14 6.51 3.06
N ALA A 13 21.02 7.44 2.69
CA ALA A 13 22.31 7.65 3.36
C ALA A 13 22.59 9.15 3.47
N PRO A 14 23.26 9.60 4.55
CA PRO A 14 23.61 11.00 4.71
C PRO A 14 24.43 11.53 3.52
N GLY A 15 24.01 12.67 2.95
CA GLY A 15 24.71 13.32 1.84
C GLY A 15 24.58 12.66 0.48
N LEU A 16 23.80 11.59 0.35
CA LEU A 16 23.53 10.91 -0.91
C LEU A 16 22.04 10.99 -1.29
N PRO A 17 21.72 11.00 -2.60
CA PRO A 17 20.33 10.88 -3.03
C PRO A 17 19.76 9.49 -2.67
N PRO A 18 18.43 9.36 -2.51
CA PRO A 18 17.81 8.06 -2.30
C PRO A 18 18.12 7.10 -3.46
N ALA A 19 18.42 5.85 -3.12
CA ALA A 19 18.64 4.78 -4.10
C ALA A 19 17.48 3.78 -4.06
N VAL A 20 16.96 3.42 -5.23
CA VAL A 20 15.90 2.41 -5.37
C VAL A 20 16.56 1.08 -5.76
N ILE A 21 16.21 0.03 -5.05
CA ILE A 21 16.68 -1.35 -5.28
C ILE A 21 15.49 -2.28 -5.57
N ASP A 22 15.77 -3.51 -5.94
CA ASP A 22 14.78 -4.58 -6.17
C ASP A 22 13.66 -4.15 -7.13
N LEU A 23 14.04 -3.81 -8.35
CA LEU A 23 13.15 -3.23 -9.36
C LEU A 23 12.01 -4.18 -9.74
N SER A 24 10.78 -3.79 -9.40
CA SER A 24 9.54 -4.49 -9.76
C SER A 24 8.71 -3.62 -10.71
N PRO A 25 8.95 -3.69 -12.05
CA PRO A 25 8.32 -2.78 -13.01
C PRO A 25 6.90 -3.20 -13.38
N TYR A 26 5.98 -2.23 -13.35
CA TYR A 26 4.59 -2.39 -13.75
C TYR A 26 4.14 -1.26 -14.68
N TRP A 27 3.27 -1.59 -15.63
CA TRP A 27 2.57 -0.60 -16.46
C TRP A 27 1.33 -0.11 -15.70
N ARG A 28 1.49 0.95 -14.93
CA ARG A 28 0.43 1.59 -14.15
C ARG A 28 0.63 3.11 -14.16
N PRO A 29 -0.41 3.90 -13.85
CA PRO A 29 -0.26 5.33 -13.56
C PRO A 29 0.72 5.56 -12.40
N THR A 30 1.45 6.68 -12.42
CA THR A 30 2.39 7.04 -11.33
C THR A 30 1.71 7.08 -9.97
N ALA A 31 0.49 7.63 -9.89
CA ALA A 31 -0.32 7.65 -8.69
C ALA A 31 -0.56 6.25 -8.07
N PHE A 32 -0.49 5.17 -8.86
CA PHE A 32 -0.60 3.82 -8.31
C PHE A 32 0.63 3.41 -7.51
N ALA A 33 1.84 3.78 -7.94
CA ALA A 33 3.07 3.50 -7.17
C ALA A 33 3.06 4.23 -5.82
N GLU A 34 2.67 5.51 -5.82
CA GLU A 34 2.48 6.28 -4.59
C GLU A 34 1.40 5.66 -3.68
N ALA A 35 0.31 5.21 -4.28
CA ALA A 35 -0.79 4.56 -3.57
C ALA A 35 -0.39 3.22 -2.95
N VAL A 36 0.52 2.46 -3.57
CA VAL A 36 1.08 1.23 -2.96
C VAL A 36 1.84 1.58 -1.69
N VAL A 37 2.69 2.61 -1.71
CA VAL A 37 3.43 3.07 -0.52
C VAL A 37 2.48 3.51 0.60
N VAL A 38 1.45 4.29 0.27
CA VAL A 38 0.45 4.74 1.25
C VAL A 38 -0.39 3.55 1.77
N GLY A 39 -0.77 2.63 0.90
CA GLY A 39 -1.47 1.40 1.26
C GLY A 39 -0.64 0.54 2.22
N ASP A 40 0.63 0.34 1.92
CA ASP A 40 1.56 -0.40 2.78
C ASP A 40 1.75 0.29 4.14
N ALA A 41 1.88 1.62 4.16
CA ALA A 41 1.96 2.38 5.40
C ALA A 41 0.71 2.18 6.28
N ILE A 42 -0.47 2.13 5.67
CA ILE A 42 -1.72 1.87 6.37
C ILE A 42 -1.77 0.41 6.87
N ILE A 43 -1.47 -0.57 6.03
CA ILE A 43 -1.59 -1.99 6.38
C ILE A 43 -0.53 -2.40 7.40
N TRP A 44 0.74 -2.07 7.15
CA TRP A 44 1.88 -2.65 7.85
C TRP A 44 2.51 -1.73 8.91
N HIS A 45 2.40 -0.40 8.74
CA HIS A 45 3.12 0.58 9.55
C HIS A 45 2.23 1.46 10.42
N GLY A 46 0.96 1.12 10.57
CA GLY A 46 0.07 1.80 11.51
C GLY A 46 -0.42 3.19 11.06
N ALA A 47 -0.13 3.62 9.84
CA ALA A 47 -0.62 4.88 9.31
C ALA A 47 -2.16 4.90 9.26
N GLY A 48 -2.74 6.09 9.25
CA GLY A 48 -4.18 6.27 9.31
C GLY A 48 -4.70 7.36 8.37
N LEU A 49 -5.91 7.81 8.64
CA LEU A 49 -6.61 8.82 7.85
C LEU A 49 -5.80 10.12 7.62
N PRO A 50 -4.99 10.63 8.57
CA PRO A 50 -4.17 11.82 8.33
C PRO A 50 -3.18 11.66 7.16
N LEU A 51 -2.51 10.50 7.06
CA LEU A 51 -1.60 10.23 5.94
C LEU A 51 -2.36 10.18 4.62
N LEU A 52 -3.51 9.49 4.58
CA LEU A 52 -4.34 9.38 3.37
C LEU A 52 -4.82 10.76 2.90
N ARG A 53 -5.22 11.63 3.81
CA ARG A 53 -5.60 13.01 3.50
C ARG A 53 -4.45 13.84 2.94
N ALA A 54 -3.29 13.77 3.58
CA ALA A 54 -2.10 14.50 3.13
C ALA A 54 -1.67 14.04 1.73
N ALA A 55 -1.67 12.75 1.47
CA ALA A 55 -1.33 12.18 0.17
C ALA A 55 -2.37 12.57 -0.90
N ALA A 56 -3.67 12.49 -0.59
CA ALA A 56 -4.73 12.87 -1.52
C ALA A 56 -4.72 14.36 -1.86
N ALA A 57 -4.32 15.22 -0.93
CA ALA A 57 -4.16 16.64 -1.18
C ALA A 57 -3.05 16.95 -2.22
N ILE A 58 -2.03 16.09 -2.30
CA ILE A 58 -0.92 16.22 -3.25
C ILE A 58 -1.26 15.54 -4.58
N SER A 59 -1.79 14.31 -4.53
CA SER A 59 -1.93 13.42 -5.69
C SER A 59 -3.32 13.51 -6.35
N GLY A 60 -4.22 14.32 -5.80
CA GLY A 60 -5.52 14.67 -6.40
C GLY A 60 -6.71 13.85 -5.91
N PRO A 61 -7.93 14.22 -6.35
CA PRO A 61 -9.18 13.74 -5.75
C PRO A 61 -9.43 12.23 -5.93
N TYR A 62 -8.87 11.63 -6.96
CA TYR A 62 -9.02 10.19 -7.21
C TYR A 62 -7.98 9.32 -6.51
N PHE A 63 -7.07 9.91 -5.73
CA PHE A 63 -5.96 9.18 -5.12
C PHE A 63 -6.44 8.07 -4.18
N ALA A 64 -7.50 8.29 -3.42
CA ALA A 64 -8.07 7.25 -2.54
C ALA A 64 -8.53 6.00 -3.30
N GLN A 65 -8.98 6.14 -4.55
CA GLN A 65 -9.32 4.98 -5.40
C GLN A 65 -8.06 4.19 -5.79
N HIS A 66 -6.94 4.87 -6.03
CA HIS A 66 -5.66 4.18 -6.26
C HIS A 66 -5.19 3.45 -5.00
N VAL A 67 -5.35 4.05 -3.82
CA VAL A 67 -5.03 3.38 -2.53
C VAL A 67 -5.94 2.16 -2.31
N ALA A 68 -7.23 2.26 -2.60
CA ALA A 68 -8.13 1.10 -2.53
C ALA A 68 -7.68 -0.05 -3.45
N ARG A 69 -7.27 0.27 -4.68
CA ARG A 69 -6.71 -0.72 -5.63
C ARG A 69 -5.40 -1.31 -5.14
N ALA A 70 -4.53 -0.50 -4.49
CA ALA A 70 -3.29 -0.99 -3.89
C ALA A 70 -3.56 -1.95 -2.72
N VAL A 71 -4.55 -1.66 -1.87
CA VAL A 71 -4.99 -2.58 -0.81
C VAL A 71 -5.52 -3.90 -1.39
N ILE A 72 -6.32 -3.84 -2.45
CA ILE A 72 -6.81 -5.04 -3.17
C ILE A 72 -5.63 -5.83 -3.75
N TYR A 73 -4.65 -5.16 -4.34
CA TYR A 73 -3.45 -5.79 -4.87
C TYR A 73 -2.68 -6.56 -3.78
N ARG A 74 -2.47 -5.96 -2.62
CA ARG A 74 -1.82 -6.62 -1.47
C ARG A 74 -2.65 -7.79 -0.95
N LEU A 75 -3.96 -7.64 -0.86
CA LEU A 75 -4.86 -8.73 -0.46
C LEU A 75 -4.80 -9.91 -1.44
N ALA A 76 -4.77 -9.63 -2.74
CA ALA A 76 -4.60 -10.67 -3.77
C ALA A 76 -3.25 -11.38 -3.64
N THR A 77 -2.16 -10.65 -3.36
CA THR A 77 -0.82 -11.22 -3.10
C THR A 77 -0.83 -12.12 -1.86
N THR A 78 -1.48 -11.69 -0.77
CA THR A 78 -1.66 -12.52 0.43
C THR A 78 -2.44 -13.78 0.12
N ASN A 79 -3.55 -13.67 -0.62
CA ASN A 79 -4.35 -14.83 -1.01
C ASN A 79 -3.55 -15.83 -1.88
N GLU A 80 -2.77 -15.35 -2.82
CA GLU A 80 -1.93 -16.21 -3.66
C GLU A 80 -0.84 -16.91 -2.84
N ARG A 81 -0.22 -16.22 -1.90
CA ARG A 81 0.73 -16.82 -0.95
C ARG A 81 0.08 -17.94 -0.13
N LEU A 82 -1.17 -17.78 0.28
CA LEU A 82 -1.89 -18.81 1.03
C LEU A 82 -2.25 -20.03 0.17
N ARG A 83 -2.53 -19.81 -1.12
CA ARG A 83 -2.89 -20.90 -2.04
C ARG A 83 -1.69 -21.69 -2.53
N CYS A 84 -0.57 -21.04 -2.79
CA CYS A 84 0.61 -21.61 -3.45
C CYS A 84 1.84 -21.64 -2.54
N GLY A 85 1.77 -21.06 -1.35
CA GLY A 85 2.88 -20.98 -0.39
C GLY A 85 3.11 -22.26 0.42
N PRO A 86 4.17 -22.26 1.23
CA PRO A 86 4.48 -23.39 2.13
C PRO A 86 3.36 -23.62 3.16
N ALA A 87 3.38 -24.76 3.82
CA ALA A 87 2.35 -25.18 4.78
C ALA A 87 2.15 -24.21 5.97
N ASP A 88 3.16 -23.41 6.30
CA ASP A 88 3.12 -22.41 7.35
C ASP A 88 2.74 -21.00 6.85
N ALA A 89 2.36 -20.84 5.57
CA ALA A 89 1.96 -19.56 4.97
C ALA A 89 0.78 -18.88 5.67
N SER A 90 -0.04 -19.66 6.40
CA SER A 90 -1.14 -19.14 7.22
C SER A 90 -0.73 -18.53 8.57
N ARG A 91 0.56 -18.67 8.96
CA ARG A 91 1.06 -18.08 10.20
C ARG A 91 0.88 -16.56 10.18
N GLY A 92 0.21 -16.01 11.19
CA GLY A 92 -0.08 -14.58 11.28
C GLY A 92 -1.30 -14.10 10.45
N LEU A 93 -2.05 -15.00 9.82
CA LEU A 93 -3.19 -14.64 8.98
C LEU A 93 -4.28 -13.84 9.71
N ALA A 94 -4.55 -14.16 10.99
CA ALA A 94 -5.51 -13.41 11.79
C ALA A 94 -5.09 -11.93 11.93
N ASP A 95 -3.82 -11.70 12.21
CA ASP A 95 -3.20 -10.37 12.33
C ASP A 95 -3.25 -9.60 10.99
N GLU A 96 -2.95 -10.29 9.88
CA GLU A 96 -3.06 -9.71 8.54
C GLU A 96 -4.52 -9.32 8.21
N ARG A 97 -5.49 -10.16 8.55
CA ARG A 97 -6.91 -9.89 8.36
C ARG A 97 -7.33 -8.62 9.09
N ASP A 98 -6.95 -8.48 10.35
CA ASP A 98 -7.26 -7.29 11.16
C ASP A 98 -6.66 -6.02 10.55
N ARG A 99 -5.47 -6.11 9.96
CA ARG A 99 -4.80 -5.01 9.24
C ARG A 99 -5.58 -4.60 7.98
N TYR A 100 -6.05 -5.55 7.18
CA TYR A 100 -6.88 -5.27 6.01
C TYR A 100 -8.26 -4.70 6.39
N ASP A 101 -8.89 -5.22 7.43
CA ASP A 101 -10.16 -4.69 7.95
C ASP A 101 -9.99 -3.24 8.43
N ARG A 102 -8.88 -2.93 9.10
CA ARG A 102 -8.54 -1.57 9.51
C ARG A 102 -8.33 -0.67 8.29
N ALA A 103 -7.59 -1.11 7.28
CA ALA A 103 -7.36 -0.35 6.05
C ALA A 103 -8.70 -0.02 5.35
N THR A 104 -9.60 -0.98 5.24
CA THR A 104 -10.93 -0.81 4.66
C THR A 104 -11.76 0.22 5.42
N ARG A 105 -11.72 0.22 6.76
CA ARG A 105 -12.39 1.24 7.59
C ARG A 105 -11.84 2.64 7.36
N ILE A 106 -10.52 2.78 7.22
CA ILE A 106 -9.86 4.07 6.95
C ILE A 106 -10.29 4.62 5.58
N LEU A 107 -10.28 3.78 4.55
CA LEU A 107 -10.73 4.16 3.20
C LEU A 107 -12.20 4.55 3.18
N GLY A 108 -13.06 3.79 3.86
CA GLY A 108 -14.48 4.11 3.97
C GLY A 108 -14.74 5.41 4.75
N ALA A 109 -13.94 5.70 5.78
CA ALA A 109 -14.05 6.97 6.51
C ALA A 109 -13.61 8.17 5.65
N PHE A 110 -12.58 8.00 4.83
CA PHE A 110 -12.15 9.02 3.88
C PHE A 110 -13.23 9.31 2.84
N ALA A 111 -13.82 8.27 2.23
CA ALA A 111 -14.84 8.43 1.21
C ALA A 111 -16.06 9.22 1.72
N ARG A 112 -16.54 8.90 2.93
CA ARG A 112 -17.70 9.60 3.54
C ARG A 112 -17.46 11.08 3.88
N GLN A 113 -16.22 11.54 3.90
CA GLN A 113 -15.87 12.94 4.19
C GLN A 113 -15.64 13.76 2.92
N SER A 114 -15.61 13.08 1.77
CA SER A 114 -15.37 13.70 0.46
C SER A 114 -16.69 13.94 -0.31
N ASP A 115 -17.79 13.45 0.24
CA ASP A 115 -19.17 13.73 -0.20
C ASP A 115 -19.76 14.92 0.58
#